data_2495821c10c820cc051246aa27fcb9c5
#
_entry.id   2495821c10c820cc051246aa27fcb9c5
#
_cell.length_a   1.000
_cell.length_b   1.000
_cell.length_c   1.000
_cell.angle_alpha   90.00
_cell.angle_beta   90.00
_cell.angle_gamma   90.00
#
_symmetry.space_group_name_H-M   'P 1'
#
loop_
_entity.id
_entity.type
_entity.pdbx_description
1 polymer ?
#
loop_
_entity_poly.entity_id
_entity_poly.type
_entity_poly.pdbx_seq_one_letter_code
_entity_poly.pdbx_strand_id
1 'polypeptide(L)'
;GAEADEWEGRSVLESLYAAGTSAELTAELERYSLSFAERLRQRRSTINPSVRRMVEIVEKQYSRELTIRGMAEQFNANPVYLGRLFKEETGQSFTAFLNQVRIREAKRQLLETDKTVAAIASSVGYLSQGYFTNLFKKSVGCFPREYRLRRR
;
A
#
# COMPACT_ATOMS: atom_id res chain seq x y z
N GLY A 1 9.16 18.32 -3.86
CA GLY A 1 9.16 16.88 -4.16
C GLY A 1 8.92 16.62 -5.63
N ALA A 2 7.85 17.16 -6.24
CA ALA A 2 7.50 16.88 -7.63
C ALA A 2 8.51 17.42 -8.66
N GLU A 3 9.04 18.61 -8.45
CA GLU A 3 10.02 19.23 -9.37
C GLU A 3 11.37 18.47 -9.38
N ALA A 4 11.79 17.91 -8.27
CA ALA A 4 13.03 17.13 -8.20
C ALA A 4 12.90 15.78 -8.93
N ASP A 5 11.73 15.12 -8.81
CA ASP A 5 11.45 13.84 -9.48
C ASP A 5 11.34 14.02 -11.02
N GLU A 6 10.83 15.17 -11.48
CA GLU A 6 10.68 15.47 -12.91
C GLU A 6 12.03 15.80 -13.58
N TRP A 7 12.92 16.48 -12.85
CA TRP A 7 14.28 16.81 -13.32
C TRP A 7 15.16 15.56 -13.44
N GLU A 8 15.04 14.63 -12.50
CA GLU A 8 15.78 13.35 -12.52
C GLU A 8 15.31 12.42 -13.64
N GLY A 9 14.01 12.35 -13.91
CA GLY A 9 13.46 11.55 -15.03
C GLY A 9 13.99 12.01 -16.39
N ARG A 10 14.17 13.32 -16.57
CA ARG A 10 14.72 13.89 -17.80
C ARG A 10 16.20 13.53 -17.96
N SER A 11 16.99 13.61 -16.90
CA SER A 11 18.42 13.25 -16.90
C SER A 11 18.64 11.75 -17.19
N VAL A 12 17.74 10.87 -16.69
CA VAL A 12 17.76 9.42 -16.99
C VAL A 12 17.54 9.18 -18.47
N LEU A 13 16.51 9.79 -19.05
CA LEU A 13 16.21 9.64 -20.47
C LEU A 13 17.37 10.12 -21.36
N GLU A 14 17.96 11.27 -21.02
CA GLU A 14 19.11 11.82 -21.76
C GLU A 14 20.31 10.85 -21.73
N SER A 15 20.62 10.25 -20.59
CA SER A 15 21.69 9.26 -20.46
C SER A 15 21.40 7.97 -21.24
N LEU A 16 20.15 7.51 -21.26
CA LEU A 16 19.73 6.34 -22.03
C LEU A 16 19.79 6.61 -23.54
N TYR A 17 19.44 7.81 -23.99
CA TYR A 17 19.56 8.20 -25.40
C TYR A 17 21.01 8.40 -25.83
N ALA A 18 21.93 8.75 -24.93
CA ALA A 18 23.35 8.92 -25.21
C ALA A 18 24.10 7.59 -25.31
N ALA A 19 23.52 6.48 -24.83
CA ALA A 19 24.12 5.14 -24.94
C ALA A 19 24.17 4.70 -26.39
N GLY A 20 25.36 4.57 -26.94
CA GLY A 20 25.59 4.21 -28.35
C GLY A 20 25.60 2.70 -28.62
N THR A 21 25.67 1.87 -27.57
CA THR A 21 25.73 0.41 -27.67
C THR A 21 24.77 -0.26 -26.70
N SER A 22 24.37 -1.50 -27.02
CA SER A 22 23.49 -2.29 -26.12
C SER A 22 24.14 -2.58 -24.76
N ALA A 23 25.48 -2.70 -24.72
CA ALA A 23 26.21 -2.89 -23.47
C ALA A 23 26.18 -1.64 -22.58
N GLU A 24 26.34 -0.45 -23.15
CA GLU A 24 26.21 0.82 -22.44
C GLU A 24 24.79 1.03 -21.93
N LEU A 25 23.79 0.71 -22.73
CA LEU A 25 22.38 0.79 -22.33
C LEU A 25 22.09 -0.13 -21.12
N THR A 26 22.59 -1.37 -21.15
CA THR A 26 22.44 -2.31 -20.04
C THR A 26 23.12 -1.80 -18.77
N ALA A 27 24.34 -1.29 -18.88
CA ALA A 27 25.06 -0.75 -17.75
C ALA A 27 24.36 0.49 -17.12
N GLU A 28 23.79 1.35 -17.95
CA GLU A 28 22.99 2.50 -17.48
C GLU A 28 21.72 2.06 -16.77
N LEU A 29 20.99 1.09 -17.32
CA LEU A 29 19.79 0.54 -16.69
C LEU A 29 20.10 -0.14 -15.34
N GLU A 30 21.19 -0.90 -15.24
CA GLU A 30 21.65 -1.48 -13.98
C GLU A 30 22.01 -0.40 -12.97
N ARG A 31 22.73 0.62 -13.36
CA ARG A 31 23.10 1.76 -12.50
C ARG A 31 21.86 2.45 -11.94
N TYR A 32 20.84 2.69 -12.79
CA TYR A 32 19.59 3.32 -12.35
C TYR A 32 18.78 2.40 -11.44
N SER A 33 18.70 1.13 -11.73
CA SER A 33 17.99 0.17 -10.89
C SER A 33 18.61 0.09 -9.47
N LEU A 34 19.94 0.09 -9.38
CA LEU A 34 20.65 0.12 -8.11
C LEU A 34 20.44 1.43 -7.34
N SER A 35 20.52 2.58 -8.03
CA SER A 35 20.29 3.88 -7.41
C SER A 35 18.86 4.03 -6.91
N PHE A 36 17.89 3.54 -7.66
CA PHE A 36 16.49 3.52 -7.26
C PHE A 36 16.23 2.59 -6.06
N ALA A 37 16.83 1.41 -6.06
CA ALA A 37 16.78 0.49 -4.94
C ALA A 37 17.38 1.10 -3.66
N GLU A 38 18.51 1.80 -3.77
CA GLU A 38 19.14 2.50 -2.65
C GLU A 38 18.29 3.66 -2.12
N ARG A 39 17.65 4.45 -3.00
CA ARG A 39 16.70 5.49 -2.59
C ARG A 39 15.47 4.93 -1.88
N LEU A 40 14.93 3.81 -2.36
CA LEU A 40 13.85 3.10 -1.68
C LEU A 40 14.31 2.60 -0.30
N ARG A 41 15.54 2.15 -0.18
CA ARG A 41 16.14 1.71 1.07
C ARG A 41 16.34 2.86 2.05
N GLN A 42 16.84 4.01 1.58
CA GLN A 42 16.99 5.24 2.37
C GLN A 42 15.63 5.79 2.81
N ARG A 43 14.62 5.84 1.93
CA ARG A 43 13.24 6.21 2.31
C ARG A 43 12.66 5.27 3.37
N ARG A 44 12.94 3.97 3.29
CA ARG A 44 12.57 3.00 4.34
C ARG A 44 13.32 3.22 5.65
N SER A 45 14.55 3.71 5.59
CA SER A 45 15.37 4.02 6.78
C SER A 45 14.89 5.29 7.51
N THR A 46 14.17 6.20 6.84
CA THR A 46 13.66 7.45 7.43
C THR A 46 12.28 7.31 8.07
N ILE A 47 11.53 6.23 7.79
CA ILE A 47 10.22 6.02 8.41
C ILE A 47 10.38 5.75 9.92
N ASN A 48 9.61 6.49 10.73
CA ASN A 48 9.59 6.31 12.18
C ASN A 48 9.37 4.83 12.56
N PRO A 49 10.18 4.25 13.46
CA PRO A 49 10.07 2.84 13.84
C PRO A 49 8.67 2.42 14.29
N SER A 50 7.93 3.30 14.97
CA SER A 50 6.55 3.03 15.40
C SER A 50 5.62 2.91 14.19
N VAL A 51 5.73 3.79 13.20
CA VAL A 51 4.91 3.72 11.96
C VAL A 51 5.24 2.45 11.18
N ARG A 52 6.50 2.11 11.03
CA ARG A 52 6.93 0.86 10.40
C ARG A 52 6.30 -0.35 11.06
N ARG A 53 6.36 -0.39 12.40
CA ARG A 53 5.76 -1.47 13.19
C ARG A 53 4.24 -1.54 13.04
N MET A 54 3.56 -0.38 12.99
CA MET A 54 2.11 -0.32 12.73
C MET A 54 1.75 -0.90 11.37
N VAL A 55 2.51 -0.56 10.33
CA VAL A 55 2.33 -1.11 8.97
C VAL A 55 2.47 -2.64 8.99
N GLU A 56 3.51 -3.16 9.64
CA GLU A 56 3.72 -4.61 9.77
C GLU A 56 2.55 -5.31 10.50
N ILE A 57 2.02 -4.69 11.57
CA ILE A 57 0.88 -5.23 12.31
C ILE A 57 -0.35 -5.27 11.40
N VAL A 58 -0.63 -4.20 10.68
CA VAL A 58 -1.76 -4.16 9.74
C VAL A 58 -1.62 -5.20 8.65
N GLU A 59 -0.47 -5.32 8.02
CA GLU A 59 -0.23 -6.32 6.95
C GLU A 59 -0.40 -7.78 7.44
N LYS A 60 -0.04 -8.06 8.67
CA LYS A 60 -0.13 -9.42 9.25
C LYS A 60 -1.48 -9.72 9.93
N GLN A 61 -2.16 -8.71 10.43
CA GLN A 61 -3.33 -8.88 11.31
C GLN A 61 -4.56 -8.07 10.85
N TYR A 62 -4.64 -7.70 9.58
CA TYR A 62 -5.72 -6.87 9.01
C TYR A 62 -7.14 -7.40 9.29
N SER A 63 -7.30 -8.72 9.46
CA SER A 63 -8.60 -9.34 9.76
C SER A 63 -9.10 -9.10 11.19
N ARG A 64 -8.21 -8.67 12.10
CA ARG A 64 -8.57 -8.35 13.49
C ARG A 64 -9.14 -6.94 13.60
N GLU A 65 -9.77 -6.65 14.73
CA GLU A 65 -10.17 -5.30 15.07
C GLU A 65 -8.94 -4.45 15.42
N LEU A 66 -8.50 -3.65 14.47
CA LEU A 66 -7.37 -2.74 14.63
C LEU A 66 -7.85 -1.30 14.61
N THR A 67 -7.51 -0.55 15.65
CA THR A 67 -7.82 0.89 15.78
C THR A 67 -6.58 1.68 16.12
N ILE A 68 -6.56 2.97 15.74
CA ILE A 68 -5.45 3.85 16.12
C ILE A 68 -5.30 3.96 17.64
N ARG A 69 -6.42 3.87 18.39
CA ARG A 69 -6.42 3.87 19.85
C ARG A 69 -5.72 2.62 20.40
N GLY A 70 -6.08 1.43 19.91
CA GLY A 70 -5.42 0.19 20.32
C GLY A 70 -3.94 0.16 19.95
N MET A 71 -3.57 0.72 18.79
CA MET A 71 -2.16 0.90 18.44
C MET A 71 -1.47 1.85 19.44
N ALA A 72 -2.08 2.98 19.78
CA ALA A 72 -1.50 3.93 20.71
C ALA A 72 -1.30 3.33 22.11
N GLU A 73 -2.23 2.54 22.59
CA GLU A 73 -2.10 1.78 23.84
C GLU A 73 -0.91 0.80 23.77
N GLN A 74 -0.79 0.04 22.69
CA GLN A 74 0.31 -0.91 22.50
C GLN A 74 1.68 -0.24 22.41
N PHE A 75 1.75 0.97 21.86
CA PHE A 75 3.00 1.74 21.73
C PHE A 75 3.24 2.72 22.87
N ASN A 76 2.37 2.74 23.88
CA ASN A 76 2.42 3.71 24.99
C ASN A 76 2.52 5.16 24.49
N ALA A 77 1.71 5.50 23.51
CA ALA A 77 1.72 6.79 22.81
C ALA A 77 0.35 7.47 22.84
N ASN A 78 0.34 8.78 22.59
CA ASN A 78 -0.92 9.51 22.43
C ASN A 78 -1.56 9.15 21.07
N PRO A 79 -2.87 8.76 21.01
CA PRO A 79 -3.52 8.33 19.76
C PRO A 79 -3.63 9.44 18.71
N VAL A 80 -3.77 10.69 19.11
CA VAL A 80 -3.84 11.84 18.19
C VAL A 80 -2.46 12.06 17.54
N TYR A 81 -1.41 12.04 18.34
CA TYR A 81 -0.04 12.16 17.87
C TYR A 81 0.31 11.02 16.91
N LEU A 82 0.03 9.76 17.31
CA LEU A 82 0.35 8.58 16.50
C LEU A 82 -0.42 8.57 15.18
N GLY A 83 -1.69 8.99 15.19
CA GLY A 83 -2.51 9.10 13.99
C GLY A 83 -2.00 10.16 13.00
N ARG A 84 -1.53 11.31 13.52
CA ARG A 84 -0.91 12.36 12.71
C ARG A 84 0.40 11.88 12.11
N LEU A 85 1.28 11.32 12.92
CA LEU A 85 2.56 10.78 12.50
C LEU A 85 2.39 9.71 11.40
N PHE A 86 1.44 8.78 11.59
CA PHE A 86 1.12 7.76 10.59
C PHE A 86 0.69 8.37 9.27
N LYS A 87 -0.18 9.41 9.32
CA LYS A 87 -0.65 10.09 8.11
C LYS A 87 0.46 10.88 7.42
N GLU A 88 1.32 11.55 8.15
CA GLU A 88 2.46 12.30 7.60
C GLU A 88 3.42 11.37 6.86
N GLU A 89 3.71 10.20 7.41
CA GLU A 89 4.68 9.26 6.82
C GLU A 89 4.10 8.33 5.74
N THR A 90 2.82 7.97 5.83
CA THR A 90 2.18 7.04 4.86
C THR A 90 1.31 7.75 3.82
N GLY A 91 1.07 9.06 3.99
CA GLY A 91 0.20 9.85 3.13
C GLY A 91 -1.30 9.65 3.38
N GLN A 92 -1.71 8.75 4.28
CA GLN A 92 -3.12 8.42 4.52
C GLN A 92 -3.40 8.09 5.99
N SER A 93 -4.67 8.20 6.41
CA SER A 93 -5.04 7.82 7.78
C SER A 93 -4.87 6.32 8.03
N PHE A 94 -4.68 5.93 9.29
CA PHE A 94 -4.58 4.53 9.70
C PHE A 94 -5.79 3.69 9.23
N THR A 95 -7.00 4.22 9.37
CA THR A 95 -8.22 3.54 8.92
C THR A 95 -8.27 3.37 7.40
N ALA A 96 -7.82 4.38 6.64
CA ALA A 96 -7.76 4.29 5.18
C ALA A 96 -6.74 3.23 4.75
N PHE A 97 -5.58 3.19 5.38
CA PHE A 97 -4.54 2.19 5.13
C PHE A 97 -5.04 0.77 5.45
N LEU A 98 -5.64 0.56 6.63
CA LEU A 98 -6.24 -0.73 7.00
C LEU A 98 -7.29 -1.19 5.98
N ASN A 99 -8.19 -0.29 5.57
CA ASN A 99 -9.19 -0.59 4.57
C ASN A 99 -8.57 -0.94 3.21
N GLN A 100 -7.51 -0.25 2.80
CA GLN A 100 -6.79 -0.56 1.55
C GLN A 100 -6.21 -1.99 1.58
N VAL A 101 -5.58 -2.39 2.69
CA VAL A 101 -5.05 -3.75 2.88
C VAL A 101 -6.18 -4.79 2.82
N ARG A 102 -7.28 -4.56 3.52
CA ARG A 102 -8.47 -5.44 3.52
C ARG A 102 -9.09 -5.60 2.13
N ILE A 103 -9.23 -4.50 1.39
CA ILE A 103 -9.77 -4.52 0.02
C ILE A 103 -8.82 -5.25 -0.93
N ARG A 104 -7.50 -5.06 -0.80
CA ARG A 104 -6.50 -5.80 -1.57
C ARG A 104 -6.64 -7.30 -1.37
N GLU A 105 -6.76 -7.74 -0.13
CA GLU A 105 -6.92 -9.14 0.20
C GLU A 105 -8.29 -9.69 -0.23
N ALA A 106 -9.36 -8.90 -0.10
CA ALA A 106 -10.67 -9.28 -0.62
C ALA A 106 -10.68 -9.48 -2.14
N LYS A 107 -9.97 -8.63 -2.89
CA LYS A 107 -9.79 -8.79 -4.35
C LYS A 107 -9.11 -10.11 -4.67
N ARG A 108 -8.06 -10.47 -3.95
CA ARG A 108 -7.37 -11.74 -4.11
C ARG A 108 -8.31 -12.92 -3.86
N GLN A 109 -9.04 -12.93 -2.73
CA GLN A 109 -9.97 -14.03 -2.39
C GLN A 109 -11.15 -14.13 -3.37
N LEU A 110 -11.64 -13.01 -3.92
CA LEU A 110 -12.70 -13.03 -4.94
C LEU A 110 -12.27 -13.75 -6.21
N LEU A 111 -10.99 -13.71 -6.57
CA LEU A 111 -10.44 -14.34 -7.77
C LEU A 111 -9.99 -15.78 -7.55
N GLU A 112 -9.43 -16.06 -6.38
CA GLU A 112 -8.77 -17.34 -6.08
C GLU A 112 -9.69 -18.36 -5.39
N THR A 113 -10.87 -17.93 -4.90
CA THR A 113 -11.77 -18.80 -4.13
C THR A 113 -13.22 -18.66 -4.56
N ASP A 114 -14.02 -19.69 -4.27
CA ASP A 114 -15.48 -19.69 -4.47
C ASP A 114 -16.26 -19.21 -3.25
N LYS A 115 -15.58 -18.65 -2.23
CA LYS A 115 -16.22 -18.11 -1.03
C LYS A 115 -17.28 -17.08 -1.38
N THR A 116 -18.37 -17.05 -0.61
CA THR A 116 -19.40 -16.02 -0.75
C THR A 116 -18.84 -14.64 -0.41
N VAL A 117 -19.45 -13.58 -0.93
CA VAL A 117 -19.08 -12.19 -0.61
C VAL A 117 -19.15 -11.93 0.89
N ALA A 118 -20.17 -12.52 1.57
CA ALA A 118 -20.31 -12.43 3.03
C ALA A 118 -19.12 -13.08 3.77
N ALA A 119 -18.73 -14.29 3.34
CA ALA A 119 -17.61 -15.01 3.94
C ALA A 119 -16.28 -14.26 3.73
N ILE A 120 -16.08 -13.66 2.54
CA ILE A 120 -14.89 -12.83 2.26
C ILE A 120 -14.90 -11.59 3.14
N ALA A 121 -16.03 -10.86 3.23
CA ALA A 121 -16.13 -9.68 4.08
C ALA A 121 -15.73 -9.99 5.53
N SER A 122 -16.27 -11.06 6.10
CA SER A 122 -15.93 -11.54 7.45
C SER A 122 -14.45 -11.92 7.56
N SER A 123 -13.91 -12.68 6.60
CA SER A 123 -12.52 -13.14 6.63
C SER A 123 -11.48 -12.03 6.54
N VAL A 124 -11.83 -10.90 5.94
CA VAL A 124 -10.95 -9.72 5.88
C VAL A 124 -11.22 -8.70 6.99
N GLY A 125 -12.10 -9.02 7.94
CA GLY A 125 -12.31 -8.23 9.16
C GLY A 125 -13.45 -7.21 9.11
N TYR A 126 -14.45 -7.39 8.23
CA TYR A 126 -15.65 -6.55 8.24
C TYR A 126 -16.82 -7.29 8.91
N LEU A 127 -17.42 -6.66 9.92
CA LEU A 127 -18.59 -7.19 10.63
C LEU A 127 -19.88 -7.09 9.77
N SER A 128 -19.95 -6.11 8.86
CA SER A 128 -21.10 -5.88 8.01
C SER A 128 -20.75 -6.08 6.53
N GLN A 129 -21.42 -7.02 5.89
CA GLN A 129 -21.31 -7.23 4.43
C GLN A 129 -21.75 -6.00 3.64
N GLY A 130 -22.79 -5.29 4.09
CA GLY A 130 -23.29 -4.07 3.42
C GLY A 130 -22.23 -2.97 3.43
N TYR A 131 -21.60 -2.73 4.58
CA TYR A 131 -20.52 -1.76 4.70
C TYR A 131 -19.33 -2.15 3.79
N PHE A 132 -18.92 -3.41 3.85
CA PHE A 132 -17.86 -3.93 2.97
C PHE A 132 -18.18 -3.70 1.48
N THR A 133 -19.37 -4.07 1.05
CA THR A 133 -19.78 -3.97 -0.37
C THR A 133 -19.74 -2.53 -0.87
N ASN A 134 -20.22 -1.57 -0.07
CA ASN A 134 -20.18 -0.15 -0.41
C ASN A 134 -18.74 0.39 -0.46
N LEU A 135 -17.92 0.01 0.52
CA LEU A 135 -16.52 0.40 0.56
C LEU A 135 -15.73 -0.18 -0.62
N PHE A 136 -15.95 -1.46 -0.94
CA PHE A 136 -15.34 -2.13 -2.08
C PHE A 136 -15.69 -1.41 -3.38
N LYS A 137 -17.00 -1.13 -3.62
CA LYS A 137 -17.44 -0.37 -4.79
C LYS A 137 -16.78 1.00 -4.87
N LYS A 138 -16.70 1.73 -3.75
CA LYS A 138 -16.03 3.04 -3.69
C LYS A 138 -14.55 2.95 -4.05
N SER A 139 -13.86 1.90 -3.59
CA SER A 139 -12.41 1.74 -3.78
C SER A 139 -12.03 1.12 -5.14
N VAL A 140 -12.89 0.29 -5.72
CA VAL A 140 -12.59 -0.54 -6.91
C VAL A 140 -13.41 -0.11 -8.14
N GLY A 141 -14.48 0.67 -7.94
CA GLY A 141 -15.36 1.14 -9.01
C GLY A 141 -16.49 0.17 -9.41
N CYS A 142 -16.51 -1.07 -8.89
CA CYS A 142 -17.55 -2.05 -9.16
C CYS A 142 -17.86 -2.89 -7.91
N PHE A 143 -19.01 -3.58 -7.91
CA PHE A 143 -19.38 -4.45 -6.82
C PHE A 143 -18.50 -5.73 -6.76
N PRO A 144 -18.32 -6.37 -5.58
CA PRO A 144 -17.52 -7.58 -5.44
C PRO A 144 -17.93 -8.73 -6.38
N ARG A 145 -19.24 -8.92 -6.60
CA ARG A 145 -19.75 -9.94 -7.54
C ARG A 145 -19.34 -9.63 -8.98
N GLU A 146 -19.48 -8.37 -9.40
CA GLU A 146 -19.07 -7.93 -10.74
C GLU A 146 -17.56 -8.07 -10.93
N TYR A 147 -16.77 -7.74 -9.91
CA TYR A 147 -15.32 -7.89 -9.93
C TYR A 147 -14.90 -9.34 -10.17
N ARG A 148 -15.56 -10.31 -9.50
CA ARG A 148 -15.35 -11.74 -9.72
C ARG A 148 -15.64 -12.17 -11.17
N LEU A 149 -16.76 -11.71 -11.73
CA LEU A 149 -17.18 -12.09 -13.08
C LEU A 149 -16.30 -11.50 -14.20
N ARG A 150 -15.79 -10.29 -14.01
CA ARG A 150 -14.96 -9.60 -15.02
C ARG A 150 -13.53 -10.17 -15.14
N ARG A 151 -13.10 -10.94 -14.17
CA ARG A 151 -11.72 -11.43 -14.07
C ARG A 151 -11.59 -12.96 -14.09
N ARG A 152 -12.70 -13.67 -14.18
CA ARG A 152 -12.79 -15.09 -14.55
C ARG A 152 -13.10 -15.21 -16.03
#